data_91c4c4ee36779f6e632f9d6de3958427
#
_entry.id   91c4c4ee36779f6e632f9d6de3958427
#
_cell.length_a   1.000
_cell.length_b   1.000
_cell.length_c   1.000
_cell.angle_alpha   90.00
_cell.angle_beta   90.00
_cell.angle_gamma   90.00
#
_symmetry.space_group_name_H-M   'P 1'
#
loop_
_entity.id
_entity.type
_entity.pdbx_description
1 polymer ?
#
loop_
_entity_poly.entity_id
_entity_poly.type
_entity_poly.pdbx_seq_one_letter_code
_entity_poly.pdbx_strand_id
1 'polypeptide(L)'
;VNREATVVSTPMVGHADIMQGDTILVHHNVFRRWNDQHGNERNSRSFFNESTYLVAPDQIFLYKRDNCWICPKGYCFIAPLKATDKFNTESEKPLQGVVKYSDGTVEVNDLVGFRPSSEYEFIVDGERLYRVLSNFITIKYEHQGNEEAYNPGWAQSSGGADKGS
;
A
#
# COMPACT_ATOMS: atom_id res chain seq x y z
N VAL A 1 -4.89 9.71 7.34
CA VAL A 1 -4.38 10.57 6.26
C VAL A 1 -4.82 9.98 4.96
N ASN A 2 -5.63 10.71 4.18
CA ASN A 2 -6.05 10.28 2.85
C ASN A 2 -4.83 10.23 1.93
N ARG A 3 -4.64 9.12 1.23
CA ARG A 3 -3.55 8.88 0.27
C ARG A 3 -4.07 8.61 -1.14
N GLU A 4 -5.37 8.76 -1.34
CA GLU A 4 -6.00 8.52 -2.63
C GLU A 4 -6.07 9.81 -3.45
N ALA A 5 -5.85 9.66 -4.76
CA ALA A 5 -6.00 10.72 -5.74
C ALA A 5 -6.57 10.16 -7.04
N THR A 6 -7.22 11.02 -7.82
CA THR A 6 -7.70 10.66 -9.16
C THR A 6 -6.71 11.15 -10.20
N VAL A 7 -6.38 10.31 -11.16
CA VAL A 7 -5.50 10.64 -12.27
C VAL A 7 -6.20 11.59 -13.23
N VAL A 8 -5.71 12.82 -13.33
CA VAL A 8 -6.22 13.84 -14.23
C VAL A 8 -5.56 13.75 -15.62
N SER A 9 -4.26 13.44 -15.64
CA SER A 9 -3.47 13.33 -16.86
C SER A 9 -2.29 12.40 -16.64
N THR A 10 -1.91 11.68 -17.69
CA THR A 10 -0.73 10.80 -17.71
C THR A 10 0.32 11.37 -18.66
N PRO A 11 1.63 11.11 -18.46
CA PRO A 11 2.66 11.51 -19.38
C PRO A 11 2.50 10.78 -20.73
N MET A 12 2.94 11.42 -21.80
CA MET A 12 2.84 10.85 -23.15
C MET A 12 3.73 9.61 -23.36
N VAL A 13 4.75 9.42 -22.53
CA VAL A 13 5.73 8.32 -22.63
C VAL A 13 5.99 7.72 -21.26
N GLY A 14 5.94 6.39 -21.13
CA GLY A 14 6.58 5.67 -20.04
C GLY A 14 5.71 5.03 -18.97
N HIS A 15 4.37 5.11 -19.01
CA HIS A 15 3.48 4.44 -18.04
C HIS A 15 2.24 3.87 -18.70
N ALA A 16 2.40 2.66 -19.26
CA ALA A 16 1.36 2.01 -20.05
C ALA A 16 0.12 1.57 -19.25
N ASP A 17 0.23 1.43 -17.92
CA ASP A 17 -0.81 0.73 -17.16
C ASP A 17 -1.80 1.69 -16.46
N ILE A 18 -1.38 2.91 -16.10
CA ILE A 18 -2.22 3.89 -15.42
C ILE A 18 -2.86 4.84 -16.42
N MET A 19 -4.16 5.04 -16.31
CA MET A 19 -4.94 5.86 -17.23
C MET A 19 -5.61 7.04 -16.50
N GLN A 20 -5.95 8.06 -17.28
CA GLN A 20 -6.80 9.15 -16.79
C GLN A 20 -8.11 8.59 -16.24
N GLY A 21 -8.52 9.07 -15.08
CA GLY A 21 -9.71 8.63 -14.35
C GLY A 21 -9.47 7.50 -13.34
N ASP A 22 -8.31 6.82 -13.40
CA ASP A 22 -7.96 5.83 -12.37
C ASP A 22 -7.82 6.52 -10.99
N THR A 23 -8.20 5.81 -9.94
CA THR A 23 -7.86 6.19 -8.56
C THR A 23 -6.50 5.59 -8.23
N ILE A 24 -5.59 6.40 -7.72
CA ILE A 24 -4.25 5.94 -7.29
C ILE A 24 -4.08 6.08 -5.80
N LEU A 25 -3.33 5.16 -5.22
CA LEU A 25 -2.87 5.22 -3.85
C LEU A 25 -1.39 5.61 -3.86
N VAL A 26 -1.06 6.72 -3.18
CA VAL A 26 0.26 7.33 -3.27
C VAL A 26 1.01 7.35 -1.95
N HIS A 27 2.32 7.54 -2.04
CA HIS A 27 3.17 7.74 -0.88
C HIS A 27 2.72 8.96 -0.06
N HIS A 28 2.73 8.85 1.27
CA HIS A 28 2.25 9.90 2.18
C HIS A 28 2.96 11.27 1.99
N ASN A 29 4.17 11.29 1.46
CA ASN A 29 4.91 12.52 1.22
C ASN A 29 4.36 13.35 0.05
N VAL A 30 3.52 12.79 -0.83
CA VAL A 30 2.93 13.52 -1.95
C VAL A 30 2.10 14.71 -1.46
N PHE A 31 1.28 14.48 -0.43
CA PHE A 31 0.38 15.50 0.15
C PHE A 31 0.93 16.16 1.41
N ARG A 32 2.20 15.93 1.73
CA ARG A 32 2.79 16.43 2.95
C ARG A 32 2.87 17.96 2.94
N ARG A 33 2.45 18.58 4.06
CA ARG A 33 2.66 19.98 4.40
C ARG A 33 3.46 20.05 5.69
N TRP A 34 4.33 21.03 5.79
CA TRP A 34 5.10 21.30 7.02
C TRP A 34 5.37 22.80 7.17
N ASN A 35 5.65 23.22 8.39
CA ASN A 35 6.09 24.59 8.65
C ASN A 35 7.62 24.65 8.60
N ASP A 36 8.15 25.69 7.95
CA ASP A 36 9.57 25.98 7.96
C ASP A 36 10.01 26.61 9.30
N GLN A 37 11.30 26.93 9.44
CA GLN A 37 11.86 27.53 10.65
C GLN A 37 11.24 28.89 11.01
N HIS A 38 10.60 29.54 10.06
CA HIS A 38 9.91 30.84 10.23
C HIS A 38 8.40 30.69 10.45
N GLY A 39 7.90 29.47 10.56
CA GLY A 39 6.47 29.18 10.76
C GLY A 39 5.63 29.24 9.49
N ASN A 40 6.22 29.41 8.31
CA ASN A 40 5.50 29.43 7.05
C ASN A 40 5.16 28.01 6.60
N GLU A 41 3.91 27.79 6.17
CA GLU A 41 3.49 26.51 5.61
C GLU A 41 4.18 26.25 4.27
N ARG A 42 4.73 25.04 4.12
CA ARG A 42 5.40 24.57 2.91
C ARG A 42 4.70 23.32 2.39
N ASN A 43 4.60 23.23 1.08
CA ASN A 43 4.04 22.09 0.38
C ASN A 43 5.13 21.10 -0.06
N SER A 44 4.73 19.87 -0.36
CA SER A 44 5.63 18.86 -0.92
C SER A 44 6.18 19.29 -2.29
N ARG A 45 7.23 18.61 -2.75
CA ARG A 45 7.75 18.79 -4.11
C ARG A 45 6.77 18.38 -5.20
N SER A 46 5.80 17.56 -4.86
CA SER A 46 4.72 17.11 -5.75
C SER A 46 3.63 18.16 -5.96
N PHE A 47 3.56 19.17 -5.11
CA PHE A 47 2.53 20.21 -5.17
C PHE A 47 2.62 21.03 -6.47
N PHE A 48 1.54 21.11 -7.21
CA PHE A 48 1.41 21.95 -8.39
C PHE A 48 0.47 23.14 -8.14
N ASN A 49 -0.72 22.87 -7.63
CA ASN A 49 -1.68 23.87 -7.18
C ASN A 49 -2.57 23.25 -6.06
N GLU A 50 -3.55 24.05 -5.56
CA GLU A 50 -4.37 23.64 -4.41
C GLU A 50 -5.09 22.29 -4.55
N SER A 51 -5.34 21.84 -5.76
CA SER A 51 -6.07 20.61 -6.04
C SER A 51 -5.28 19.58 -6.86
N THR A 52 -4.08 19.93 -7.33
CA THR A 52 -3.32 19.10 -8.27
C THR A 52 -1.88 18.87 -7.80
N TYR A 53 -1.41 17.65 -7.99
CA TYR A 53 -0.06 17.21 -7.63
C TYR A 53 0.60 16.48 -8.78
N LEU A 54 1.91 16.65 -8.93
CA LEU A 54 2.74 15.90 -9.86
C LEU A 54 3.30 14.69 -9.12
N VAL A 55 2.89 13.50 -9.53
CA VAL A 55 3.25 12.24 -8.86
C VAL A 55 4.19 11.46 -9.74
N ALA A 56 5.34 11.09 -9.20
CA ALA A 56 6.27 10.20 -9.88
C ALA A 56 5.80 8.74 -9.77
N PRO A 57 6.16 7.88 -10.73
CA PRO A 57 5.71 6.48 -10.76
C PRO A 57 6.05 5.67 -9.52
N ASP A 58 7.22 5.88 -8.96
CA ASP A 58 7.70 5.23 -7.73
C ASP A 58 6.93 5.65 -6.47
N GLN A 59 6.19 6.75 -6.55
CA GLN A 59 5.29 7.23 -5.50
C GLN A 59 3.88 6.62 -5.59
N ILE A 60 3.54 5.90 -6.66
CA ILE A 60 2.27 5.23 -6.85
C ILE A 60 2.38 3.80 -6.34
N PHE A 61 1.55 3.46 -5.35
CA PHE A 61 1.56 2.15 -4.73
C PHE A 61 0.60 1.18 -5.39
N LEU A 62 -0.65 1.60 -5.54
CA LEU A 62 -1.70 0.84 -6.22
C LEU A 62 -2.50 1.79 -7.10
N TYR A 63 -3.16 1.26 -8.10
CA TYR A 63 -4.19 2.00 -8.84
C TYR A 63 -5.46 1.18 -8.92
N LYS A 64 -6.61 1.85 -8.95
CA LYS A 64 -7.93 1.23 -8.99
C LYS A 64 -8.61 1.57 -10.30
N ARG A 65 -9.07 0.53 -10.98
CA ARG A 65 -9.90 0.60 -12.18
C ARG A 65 -11.06 -0.37 -12.03
N ASP A 66 -12.26 0.01 -12.44
CA ASP A 66 -13.46 -0.82 -12.34
C ASP A 66 -13.67 -1.41 -10.93
N ASN A 67 -13.39 -0.59 -9.93
CA ASN A 67 -13.48 -0.94 -8.50
C ASN A 67 -12.52 -2.05 -8.01
N CYS A 68 -11.50 -2.39 -8.81
CA CYS A 68 -10.47 -3.37 -8.47
C CYS A 68 -9.10 -2.71 -8.30
N TRP A 69 -8.42 -2.97 -7.20
CA TRP A 69 -7.04 -2.55 -6.99
C TRP A 69 -6.09 -3.41 -7.83
N ILE A 70 -5.17 -2.74 -8.51
CA ILE A 70 -4.16 -3.35 -9.37
C ILE A 70 -2.78 -2.96 -8.89
N CYS A 71 -1.88 -3.94 -8.81
CA CYS A 71 -0.51 -3.75 -8.35
C CYS A 71 0.41 -3.39 -9.53
N PRO A 72 1.19 -2.30 -9.45
CA PRO A 72 2.23 -2.01 -10.41
C PRO A 72 3.32 -3.07 -10.42
N LYS A 73 4.01 -3.23 -11.56
CA LYS A 73 5.14 -4.16 -11.69
C LYS A 73 6.25 -3.88 -10.67
N GLY A 74 6.85 -4.95 -10.17
CA GLY A 74 7.98 -4.91 -9.24
C GLY A 74 7.61 -4.96 -7.77
N TYR A 75 6.32 -4.96 -7.44
CA TYR A 75 5.85 -4.95 -6.06
C TYR A 75 4.75 -5.97 -5.80
N CYS A 76 4.71 -6.44 -4.56
CA CYS A 76 3.62 -7.24 -4.02
C CYS A 76 3.14 -6.62 -2.71
N PHE A 77 1.87 -6.84 -2.39
CA PHE A 77 1.24 -6.39 -1.16
C PHE A 77 0.86 -7.61 -0.33
N ILE A 78 1.36 -7.65 0.88
CA ILE A 78 1.33 -8.82 1.75
C ILE A 78 0.59 -8.46 3.04
N ALA A 79 -0.42 -9.25 3.39
CA ALA A 79 -1.09 -9.17 4.69
C ALA A 79 -0.26 -9.92 5.72
N PRO A 80 0.19 -9.27 6.80
CA PRO A 80 0.92 -9.94 7.86
C PRO A 80 0.04 -10.99 8.54
N LEU A 81 0.66 -12.06 9.05
CA LEU A 81 -0.01 -13.10 9.80
C LEU A 81 0.06 -12.83 11.30
N LYS A 82 -1.01 -13.23 11.99
CA LYS A 82 -1.05 -13.23 13.43
C LYS A 82 -0.07 -14.27 14.00
N ALA A 83 0.67 -13.91 15.05
CA ALA A 83 1.53 -14.84 15.73
C ALA A 83 0.72 -15.97 16.38
N THR A 84 1.25 -17.19 16.28
CA THR A 84 0.61 -18.39 16.90
C THR A 84 1.07 -18.64 18.32
N ASP A 85 1.91 -17.77 18.88
CA ASP A 85 2.40 -17.90 20.24
C ASP A 85 1.29 -17.57 21.24
N LYS A 86 1.00 -18.49 22.16
CA LYS A 86 -0.01 -18.35 23.20
C LYS A 86 0.24 -17.18 24.17
N PHE A 87 1.47 -16.69 24.26
CA PHE A 87 1.87 -15.61 25.14
C PHE A 87 1.89 -14.24 24.44
N ASN A 88 1.74 -14.19 23.13
CA ASN A 88 1.83 -12.94 22.35
C ASN A 88 0.86 -12.91 21.17
N THR A 89 -0.43 -13.08 21.47
CA THR A 89 -1.51 -13.14 20.47
C THR A 89 -1.79 -11.82 19.74
N GLU A 90 -1.21 -10.71 20.23
CA GLU A 90 -1.36 -9.38 19.63
C GLU A 90 -0.20 -9.00 18.72
N SER A 91 0.70 -9.92 18.41
CA SER A 91 1.82 -9.70 17.50
C SER A 91 1.64 -10.41 16.18
N GLU A 92 2.39 -9.97 15.21
CA GLU A 92 2.45 -10.60 13.89
C GLU A 92 3.64 -11.58 13.80
N LYS A 93 3.53 -12.55 12.90
CA LYS A 93 4.68 -13.39 12.53
C LYS A 93 5.67 -12.54 11.74
N PRO A 94 6.95 -12.47 12.14
CA PRO A 94 7.94 -11.67 11.45
C PRO A 94 8.20 -12.22 10.05
N LEU A 95 8.33 -11.34 9.07
CA LEU A 95 8.76 -11.61 7.70
C LEU A 95 7.93 -12.66 6.94
N GLN A 96 6.68 -12.85 7.33
CA GLN A 96 5.75 -13.77 6.68
C GLN A 96 4.39 -13.12 6.50
N GLY A 97 3.70 -13.51 5.43
CA GLY A 97 2.35 -13.06 5.19
C GLY A 97 1.73 -13.69 3.95
N VAL A 98 0.45 -13.36 3.74
CA VAL A 98 -0.33 -13.83 2.59
C VAL A 98 -0.40 -12.72 1.54
N VAL A 99 -0.12 -13.07 0.30
CA VAL A 99 -0.17 -12.12 -0.83
C VAL A 99 -1.61 -11.71 -1.11
N LYS A 100 -1.87 -10.38 -1.08
CA LYS A 100 -3.18 -9.78 -1.40
C LYS A 100 -3.22 -9.19 -2.81
N TYR A 101 -2.17 -8.48 -3.19
CA TYR A 101 -2.00 -7.93 -4.54
C TYR A 101 -0.62 -8.31 -5.05
N SER A 102 -0.54 -8.70 -6.31
CA SER A 102 0.68 -9.19 -6.95
C SER A 102 0.86 -8.57 -8.33
N ASP A 103 2.12 -8.42 -8.72
CA ASP A 103 2.52 -8.07 -10.08
C ASP A 103 2.58 -9.30 -11.04
N GLY A 104 2.22 -10.49 -10.54
CA GLY A 104 2.24 -11.74 -11.28
C GLY A 104 3.47 -12.63 -11.01
N THR A 105 4.45 -12.18 -10.21
CA THR A 105 5.62 -13.01 -9.83
C THR A 105 5.29 -14.07 -8.80
N VAL A 106 4.31 -13.81 -7.96
CA VAL A 106 3.70 -14.76 -7.02
C VAL A 106 2.19 -14.70 -7.17
N GLU A 107 1.49 -15.72 -6.75
CA GLU A 107 0.03 -15.76 -6.85
C GLU A 107 -0.63 -15.09 -5.63
N VAL A 108 -1.81 -14.50 -5.85
CA VAL A 108 -2.65 -14.01 -4.76
C VAL A 108 -3.04 -15.19 -3.87
N ASN A 109 -3.03 -14.97 -2.56
CA ASN A 109 -3.20 -15.97 -1.49
C ASN A 109 -2.00 -16.88 -1.24
N ASP A 110 -0.88 -16.74 -1.94
CA ASP A 110 0.34 -17.44 -1.56
C ASP A 110 0.80 -17.01 -0.16
N LEU A 111 1.24 -17.98 0.63
CA LEU A 111 1.93 -17.76 1.90
C LEU A 111 3.43 -17.60 1.61
N VAL A 112 3.97 -16.42 1.88
CA VAL A 112 5.34 -16.08 1.50
C VAL A 112 6.16 -15.55 2.66
N GLY A 113 7.48 -15.71 2.54
CA GLY A 113 8.49 -15.06 3.37
C GLY A 113 9.29 -14.06 2.55
N PHE A 114 9.70 -12.97 3.18
CA PHE A 114 10.44 -11.89 2.54
C PHE A 114 11.63 -11.43 3.39
N ARG A 115 12.55 -10.68 2.76
CA ARG A 115 13.75 -10.18 3.44
C ARG A 115 13.43 -9.14 4.51
N PRO A 116 14.18 -9.10 5.63
CA PRO A 116 14.01 -8.08 6.66
C PRO A 116 14.25 -6.67 6.10
N SER A 117 13.54 -5.70 6.67
CA SER A 117 13.62 -4.28 6.32
C SER A 117 13.30 -3.96 4.84
N SER A 118 12.58 -4.85 4.17
CA SER A 118 12.10 -4.67 2.80
C SER A 118 10.64 -4.25 2.72
N GLU A 119 9.94 -4.34 3.84
CA GLU A 119 8.53 -4.05 3.99
C GLU A 119 8.28 -2.56 4.20
N TYR A 120 7.27 -2.04 3.53
CA TYR A 120 6.71 -0.71 3.77
C TYR A 120 5.24 -0.84 4.12
N GLU A 121 4.90 -0.49 5.36
CA GLU A 121 3.54 -0.60 5.89
C GLU A 121 2.61 0.48 5.36
N PHE A 122 1.40 0.07 4.99
CA PHE A 122 0.31 1.00 4.81
C PHE A 122 -1.08 0.34 4.81
N ILE A 123 -2.14 1.14 4.73
CA ILE A 123 -3.52 0.67 4.86
C ILE A 123 -4.26 0.87 3.55
N VAL A 124 -4.92 -0.20 3.08
CA VAL A 124 -5.81 -0.21 1.93
C VAL A 124 -7.17 -0.73 2.38
N ASP A 125 -8.21 0.07 2.19
CA ASP A 125 -9.60 -0.29 2.53
C ASP A 125 -9.77 -0.84 3.97
N GLY A 126 -9.01 -0.27 4.93
CA GLY A 126 -9.05 -0.69 6.33
C GLY A 126 -8.24 -1.96 6.64
N GLU A 127 -7.48 -2.49 5.69
CA GLU A 127 -6.59 -3.63 5.87
C GLU A 127 -5.13 -3.15 5.89
N ARG A 128 -4.39 -3.57 6.90
CA ARG A 128 -2.97 -3.30 7.02
C ARG A 128 -2.18 -4.25 6.13
N LEU A 129 -1.37 -3.69 5.23
CA LEU A 129 -0.56 -4.44 4.29
C LEU A 129 0.90 -3.97 4.33
N TYR A 130 1.80 -4.85 3.93
CA TYR A 130 3.18 -4.52 3.59
C TYR A 130 3.38 -4.47 2.08
N ARG A 131 3.91 -3.37 1.58
CA ARG A 131 4.44 -3.28 0.22
C ARG A 131 5.86 -3.81 0.22
N VAL A 132 6.12 -4.82 -0.58
CA VAL A 132 7.42 -5.48 -0.68
C VAL A 132 7.82 -5.56 -2.15
N LEU A 133 9.09 -5.30 -2.45
CA LEU A 133 9.64 -5.57 -3.79
C LEU A 133 9.51 -7.06 -4.10
N SER A 134 8.99 -7.39 -5.28
CA SER A 134 8.72 -8.79 -5.68
C SER A 134 9.94 -9.67 -5.61
N ASN A 135 11.14 -9.13 -5.93
CA ASN A 135 12.41 -9.86 -5.85
C ASN A 135 12.94 -10.05 -4.42
N PHE A 136 12.30 -9.46 -3.41
CA PHE A 136 12.63 -9.67 -2.00
C PHE A 136 11.78 -10.76 -1.35
N ILE A 137 10.81 -11.29 -2.06
CA ILE A 137 10.11 -12.51 -1.66
C ILE A 137 11.06 -13.68 -1.90
N THR A 138 11.41 -14.41 -0.85
CA THR A 138 12.48 -15.43 -0.88
C THR A 138 11.96 -16.84 -0.73
N ILE A 139 10.81 -17.03 -0.09
CA ILE A 139 10.26 -18.34 0.24
C ILE A 139 8.76 -18.34 -0.01
N LYS A 140 8.25 -19.41 -0.60
CA LYS A 140 6.83 -19.76 -0.62
C LYS A 140 6.61 -20.92 0.33
N TYR A 141 5.68 -20.77 1.26
CA TYR A 141 5.31 -21.81 2.23
C TYR A 141 4.04 -22.53 1.79
N GLU A 142 3.88 -23.76 2.24
CA GLU A 142 2.62 -24.48 2.15
C GLU A 142 1.65 -23.97 3.23
N HIS A 143 0.37 -23.84 2.87
CA HIS A 143 -0.68 -23.49 3.82
C HIS A 143 -0.89 -24.61 4.83
N GLN A 144 -0.96 -24.26 6.10
CA GLN A 144 -1.24 -25.18 7.20
C GLN A 144 -2.72 -25.16 7.63
N GLY A 145 -3.50 -24.21 7.09
CA GLY A 145 -4.93 -24.07 7.35
C GLY A 145 -5.27 -23.30 8.64
N ASN A 146 -4.27 -22.78 9.35
CA ASN A 146 -4.43 -22.00 10.57
C ASN A 146 -3.89 -20.56 10.43
N GLU A 147 -3.66 -20.11 9.20
CA GLU A 147 -3.18 -18.77 8.91
C GLU A 147 -4.30 -17.76 9.15
N GLU A 148 -4.11 -16.87 10.10
CA GLU A 148 -5.01 -15.77 10.39
C GLU A 148 -4.30 -14.44 10.12
N ALA A 149 -4.93 -13.57 9.32
CA ALA A 149 -4.39 -12.25 9.03
C ALA A 149 -4.36 -11.37 10.29
N TYR A 150 -3.25 -10.68 10.50
CA TYR A 150 -3.11 -9.70 11.57
C TYR A 150 -3.57 -8.33 11.07
N ASN A 151 -4.77 -7.93 11.50
CA ASN A 151 -5.32 -6.61 11.20
C ASN A 151 -5.69 -5.88 12.49
N PRO A 152 -4.80 -5.03 13.03
CA PRO A 152 -5.04 -4.35 14.30
C PRO A 152 -6.22 -3.37 14.20
N GLY A 153 -6.91 -3.13 15.32
CA GLY A 153 -8.13 -2.30 15.36
C GLY A 153 -7.95 -0.87 14.84
N TRP A 154 -6.76 -0.29 15.01
CA TRP A 154 -6.45 1.05 14.49
C TRP A 154 -6.42 1.11 12.95
N ALA A 155 -6.08 0.00 12.28
CA ALA A 155 -6.11 -0.08 10.82
C ALA A 155 -7.55 -0.16 10.30
N GLN A 156 -8.42 -0.88 11.01
CA GLN A 156 -9.82 -1.03 10.63
C GLN A 156 -10.60 0.28 10.71
N SER A 157 -10.26 1.16 11.66
CA SER A 157 -10.94 2.46 11.83
C SER A 157 -10.63 3.48 10.73
N SER A 158 -9.57 3.29 9.96
CA SER A 158 -9.22 4.18 8.85
C SER A 158 -10.03 3.95 7.57
N GLY A 159 -10.77 2.85 7.47
CA GLY A 159 -11.66 2.56 6.34
C GLY A 159 -13.11 3.06 6.50
N GLY A 160 -13.44 3.68 7.62
CA GLY A 160 -14.81 4.00 8.02
C GLY A 160 -15.31 5.42 7.79
N ALA A 161 -14.63 6.27 7.03
CA ALA A 161 -15.04 7.64 6.80
C ALA A 161 -15.49 7.89 5.35
N ASP A 162 -16.53 7.20 4.92
CA ASP A 162 -17.47 7.75 3.94
C ASP A 162 -18.76 6.89 3.83
N LYS A 163 -19.62 7.01 4.84
CA LYS A 163 -21.04 6.68 4.72
C LYS A 163 -21.83 7.72 5.53
N GLY A 164 -22.14 8.82 4.92
CA GLY A 164 -22.97 9.82 5.57
C GLY A 164 -23.44 10.91 4.62
N SER A 165 -24.61 10.70 4.06
CA SER A 165 -25.52 11.70 3.47
C SER A 165 -25.22 12.10 2.06
#